data_c7683c1b8501f78d6714d6a3bb2615f8
#
_entry.id   c7683c1b8501f78d6714d6a3bb2615f8
#
_cell.length_a   1.000
_cell.length_b   1.000
_cell.length_c   1.000
_cell.angle_alpha   90.00
_cell.angle_beta   90.00
_cell.angle_gamma   90.00
#
_symmetry.space_group_name_H-M   'P 1'
#
loop_
_entity.id
_entity.type
_entity.pdbx_description
1 polymer ?
#
loop_
_entity_poly.entity_id
_entity_poly.type
_entity_poly.pdbx_seq_one_letter_code
_entity_poly.pdbx_strand_id
1 'polypeptide(L)'
;MARSFYPLTVECTDARKYRLARATPAFENSDKYLTYGCNFMKFRPVTSTQNKGLQIASSPFTHNQRSTRSIMLLVILACIPGMVAQIWFFGYGSLIQVALAVVTAVLAEGAVLHLRKQPVLIRLQDNSALLTGLLLGISLPPLAPWWMIVLGTAFAIIIAKQLYGGLGQNPFNPAMVGYVVLLISFPVQMTSWLPPLPLQGTPVGFYDSLSIIFSGLTQSGADIHQLQIGFDGISQATPLDNFKTALRSQPVEQILQQPIFGGELAGIGWQWINLGFLAGGLLLLWRKAIHWHIPVSFLLALAGCAAISWVIAPHSFAPPMLHLFSGATMLGAFFIATDPVSASTTPRGRLIFGALIGILVWLIRVYGGYPDGVAFAVLLANICVPLIDHYTQPRVYGHNSGRK
;
A
#
# COMPACT_ATOMS: atom_id res chain seq x y z
N MET A 1 -3.83 -5.39 22.61
CA MET A 1 -3.48 -5.38 24.04
C MET A 1 -2.31 -6.31 24.25
N ALA A 2 -1.12 -5.78 24.23
CA ALA A 2 0.08 -6.51 24.62
C ALA A 2 0.31 -6.21 26.10
N ARG A 3 0.21 -7.21 26.94
CA ARG A 3 0.65 -7.13 28.33
C ARG A 3 2.18 -7.14 28.32
N SER A 4 2.77 -6.00 28.57
CA SER A 4 4.18 -5.86 28.89
C SER A 4 4.41 -6.49 30.27
N PHE A 5 5.12 -7.61 30.30
CA PHE A 5 5.74 -8.12 31.53
C PHE A 5 7.04 -7.34 31.70
N TYR A 6 7.09 -6.48 32.71
CA TYR A 6 8.37 -5.95 33.21
C TYR A 6 9.02 -7.03 34.07
N PRO A 7 10.27 -7.39 33.83
CA PRO A 7 11.01 -8.23 34.78
C PRO A 7 11.36 -7.36 35.98
N LEU A 8 10.97 -7.82 37.18
CA LEU A 8 11.46 -7.31 38.46
C LEU A 8 12.91 -7.74 38.59
N THR A 9 13.84 -6.82 38.41
CA THR A 9 15.23 -7.00 38.81
C THR A 9 15.33 -6.76 40.30
N VAL A 10 15.64 -7.83 41.04
CA VAL A 10 16.03 -7.73 42.45
C VAL A 10 17.56 -7.73 42.47
N GLU A 11 18.17 -6.60 42.76
CA GLU A 11 19.60 -6.54 43.07
C GLU A 11 19.85 -7.10 44.48
N CYS A 12 20.42 -8.28 44.56
CA CYS A 12 21.02 -8.80 45.79
C CYS A 12 22.55 -8.62 45.70
N THR A 13 23.10 -7.90 46.63
CA THR A 13 24.52 -7.55 46.74
C THR A 13 25.43 -8.70 47.18
N ASP A 14 24.96 -9.92 47.19
CA ASP A 14 25.86 -11.06 47.56
C ASP A 14 25.53 -12.32 46.73
N ALA A 15 26.14 -12.41 45.56
CA ALA A 15 25.87 -13.44 44.54
C ALA A 15 26.49 -14.81 44.85
N ARG A 16 27.13 -15.06 46.03
CA ARG A 16 27.90 -16.30 46.29
C ARG A 16 27.16 -17.38 47.07
N LYS A 17 25.91 -17.19 47.47
CA LYS A 17 25.22 -18.15 48.36
C LYS A 17 23.96 -18.83 47.83
N TYR A 18 23.55 -18.60 46.59
CA TYR A 18 22.30 -19.21 46.10
C TYR A 18 22.52 -20.11 44.91
N ARG A 19 22.50 -21.44 45.15
CA ARG A 19 22.22 -22.44 44.12
C ARG A 19 20.74 -22.46 43.84
N LEU A 20 20.35 -22.17 42.61
CA LEU A 20 18.97 -22.30 42.11
C LEU A 20 18.52 -23.77 42.22
N ALA A 21 17.55 -24.02 43.08
CA ALA A 21 16.78 -25.28 43.06
C ALA A 21 15.82 -25.22 41.86
N ARG A 22 15.87 -26.26 41.02
CA ARG A 22 14.92 -26.45 39.90
C ARG A 22 13.51 -26.54 40.45
N ALA A 23 12.61 -25.67 39.98
CA ALA A 23 11.19 -25.73 40.26
C ALA A 23 10.57 -26.90 39.52
N THR A 24 10.01 -27.85 40.25
CA THR A 24 9.06 -28.85 39.75
C THR A 24 7.64 -28.27 39.75
N PRO A 25 6.78 -28.66 38.81
CA PRO A 25 5.44 -28.10 38.67
C PRO A 25 4.47 -28.81 39.64
N ALA A 26 4.29 -28.25 40.82
CA ALA A 26 3.19 -28.59 41.70
C ALA A 26 3.01 -27.47 42.73
N PHE A 27 2.18 -26.53 42.45
CA PHE A 27 1.67 -25.57 43.44
C PHE A 27 0.15 -25.57 43.43
N GLU A 28 -0.37 -26.54 44.16
CA GLU A 28 -1.69 -26.44 44.76
C GLU A 28 -1.48 -26.44 46.26
N ASN A 29 -2.02 -25.39 46.92
CA ASN A 29 -2.12 -25.22 48.36
C ASN A 29 -0.84 -25.31 49.19
N SER A 30 -0.31 -24.18 49.60
CA SER A 30 0.07 -23.97 51.00
C SER A 30 0.65 -22.58 51.25
N ASP A 31 0.15 -21.92 52.27
CA ASP A 31 0.83 -20.85 52.97
C ASP A 31 2.19 -21.35 53.50
N LYS A 32 3.26 -21.16 52.72
CA LYS A 32 4.60 -21.39 53.18
C LYS A 32 5.44 -20.12 53.06
N TYR A 33 5.83 -19.66 54.20
CA TYR A 33 6.75 -18.56 54.44
C TYR A 33 8.10 -18.89 53.84
N LEU A 34 8.60 -18.01 52.95
CA LEU A 34 9.99 -18.02 52.56
C LEU A 34 10.81 -17.33 53.65
N THR A 35 11.39 -18.09 54.52
CA THR A 35 12.40 -17.66 55.50
C THR A 35 13.79 -17.71 54.88
N TYR A 36 14.26 -16.61 54.36
CA TYR A 36 15.68 -16.34 54.18
C TYR A 36 15.97 -14.86 54.39
N GLY A 37 16.47 -14.58 55.57
CA GLY A 37 17.42 -13.54 55.97
C GLY A 37 17.24 -12.07 55.50
N CYS A 38 16.06 -11.67 55.05
CA CYS A 38 15.73 -10.28 54.85
C CYS A 38 14.38 -9.98 55.47
N ASN A 39 14.27 -8.91 56.17
CA ASN A 39 13.11 -8.49 56.95
C ASN A 39 11.78 -8.70 56.24
N PHE A 40 10.84 -9.22 56.98
CA PHE A 40 9.47 -9.56 56.63
C PHE A 40 8.79 -8.52 55.73
N MET A 41 8.58 -8.81 54.45
CA MET A 41 7.48 -8.22 53.69
C MET A 41 6.33 -9.22 53.60
N LYS A 42 5.31 -8.96 54.36
CA LYS A 42 4.04 -9.68 54.29
C LYS A 42 3.29 -9.26 53.03
N PHE A 43 3.35 -10.07 51.96
CA PHE A 43 2.45 -9.88 50.82
C PHE A 43 1.03 -10.29 51.27
N ARG A 44 0.15 -9.33 51.47
CA ARG A 44 -1.29 -9.61 51.52
C ARG A 44 -1.76 -9.81 50.07
N PRO A 45 -2.53 -10.89 49.77
CA PRO A 45 -3.25 -10.94 48.52
C PRO A 45 -4.21 -9.76 48.47
N VAL A 46 -4.14 -8.95 47.43
CA VAL A 46 -5.12 -7.89 47.19
C VAL A 46 -6.42 -8.58 46.81
N THR A 47 -7.26 -8.85 47.83
CA THR A 47 -8.67 -9.15 47.60
C THR A 47 -9.27 -7.93 46.90
N SER A 48 -9.89 -8.15 45.77
CA SER A 48 -10.58 -7.16 44.96
C SER A 48 -11.80 -6.60 45.67
N THR A 49 -11.57 -5.79 46.68
CA THR A 49 -12.59 -4.83 47.13
C THR A 49 -12.54 -3.65 46.16
N GLN A 50 -13.65 -3.39 45.50
CA GLN A 50 -13.88 -2.20 44.70
C GLN A 50 -13.61 -0.94 45.52
N ASN A 51 -12.37 -0.58 45.69
CA ASN A 51 -12.02 0.78 46.06
C ASN A 51 -12.04 1.58 44.74
N LYS A 52 -12.97 2.51 44.62
CA LYS A 52 -12.89 3.68 43.73
C LYS A 52 -11.66 4.51 44.13
N GLY A 53 -10.49 3.89 44.09
CA GLY A 53 -9.20 4.56 44.25
C GLY A 53 -8.94 5.37 43.00
N LEU A 54 -8.54 6.61 43.20
CA LEU A 54 -8.04 7.53 42.20
C LEU A 54 -7.23 6.76 41.14
N GLN A 55 -7.81 6.62 39.96
CA GLN A 55 -7.05 6.17 38.80
C GLN A 55 -6.05 7.29 38.43
N ILE A 56 -4.81 7.12 38.84
CA ILE A 56 -3.74 8.00 38.42
C ILE A 56 -3.54 7.74 36.93
N ALA A 57 -4.22 8.53 36.10
CA ALA A 57 -3.94 8.59 34.68
C ALA A 57 -2.64 9.38 34.52
N SER A 58 -1.62 8.77 33.93
CA SER A 58 -0.43 9.49 33.52
C SER A 58 -0.81 10.60 32.54
N SER A 59 -0.55 11.84 32.90
CA SER A 59 -0.75 13.01 32.03
C SER A 59 0.51 13.18 31.14
N PRO A 60 0.36 13.64 29.88
CA PRO A 60 -0.86 14.05 29.18
C PRO A 60 -1.48 12.90 28.38
N PHE A 61 -2.73 12.64 28.61
CA PHE A 61 -3.45 11.58 27.96
C PHE A 61 -4.20 12.14 26.74
N THR A 62 -3.49 12.34 25.63
CA THR A 62 -4.12 12.66 24.36
C THR A 62 -4.52 11.35 23.66
N HIS A 63 -5.71 10.87 23.98
CA HIS A 63 -6.32 9.76 23.26
C HIS A 63 -6.77 10.23 21.89
N ASN A 64 -5.99 9.91 20.87
CA ASN A 64 -6.51 9.87 19.53
C ASN A 64 -7.19 8.49 19.36
N GLN A 65 -8.51 8.42 19.62
CA GLN A 65 -9.28 7.17 19.63
C GLN A 65 -9.56 6.59 18.23
N ARG A 66 -8.76 6.91 17.23
CA ARG A 66 -8.94 6.31 15.91
C ARG A 66 -8.41 4.88 15.92
N SER A 67 -9.32 3.92 15.91
CA SER A 67 -8.95 2.51 15.74
C SER A 67 -8.38 2.28 14.33
N THR A 68 -7.49 1.29 14.19
CA THR A 68 -6.96 0.86 12.88
C THR A 68 -8.08 0.58 11.88
N ARG A 69 -9.16 -0.08 12.33
CA ARG A 69 -10.37 -0.31 11.54
C ARG A 69 -10.95 0.98 10.96
N SER A 70 -11.05 2.04 11.76
CA SER A 70 -11.63 3.32 11.32
C SER A 70 -10.74 4.02 10.29
N ILE A 71 -9.40 3.92 10.44
CA ILE A 71 -8.45 4.49 9.49
C ILE A 71 -8.52 3.74 8.16
N MET A 72 -8.47 2.40 8.19
CA MET A 72 -8.55 1.57 6.97
C MET A 72 -9.88 1.79 6.23
N LEU A 73 -10.99 1.88 6.95
CA LEU A 73 -12.29 2.20 6.35
C LEU A 73 -12.28 3.59 5.69
N LEU A 74 -11.69 4.59 6.34
CA LEU A 74 -11.60 5.94 5.77
C LEU A 74 -10.77 5.95 4.47
N VAL A 75 -9.69 5.17 4.41
CA VAL A 75 -8.87 5.03 3.19
C VAL A 75 -9.68 4.36 2.08
N ILE A 76 -10.44 3.30 2.38
CA ILE A 76 -11.34 2.64 1.43
C ILE A 76 -12.37 3.62 0.88
N LEU A 77 -13.03 4.40 1.75
CA LEU A 77 -14.00 5.42 1.33
C LEU A 77 -13.35 6.52 0.48
N ALA A 78 -12.12 6.90 0.80
CA ALA A 78 -11.39 7.89 0.04
C ALA A 78 -10.96 7.39 -1.36
N CYS A 79 -10.88 6.07 -1.60
CA CYS A 79 -10.63 5.51 -2.92
C CYS A 79 -11.86 5.59 -3.85
N ILE A 80 -13.07 5.77 -3.32
CA ILE A 80 -14.32 5.71 -4.10
C ILE A 80 -14.35 6.70 -5.28
N PRO A 81 -13.96 7.99 -5.16
CA PRO A 81 -14.01 8.91 -6.29
C PRO A 81 -13.14 8.45 -7.46
N GLY A 82 -11.93 7.95 -7.19
CA GLY A 82 -11.04 7.40 -8.21
C GLY A 82 -11.59 6.11 -8.84
N MET A 83 -12.19 5.22 -8.04
CA MET A 83 -12.84 4.01 -8.52
C MET A 83 -14.04 4.31 -9.43
N VAL A 84 -14.88 5.27 -9.04
CA VAL A 84 -16.03 5.69 -9.85
C VAL A 84 -15.55 6.23 -11.21
N ALA A 85 -14.53 7.07 -11.22
CA ALA A 85 -13.93 7.54 -12.47
C ALA A 85 -13.36 6.36 -13.29
N GLN A 86 -12.69 5.40 -12.67
CA GLN A 86 -12.14 4.24 -13.37
C GLN A 86 -13.25 3.36 -13.97
N ILE A 87 -14.34 3.11 -13.26
CA ILE A 87 -15.49 2.36 -13.79
C ILE A 87 -16.15 3.14 -14.94
N TRP A 88 -16.25 4.46 -14.82
CA TRP A 88 -16.84 5.29 -15.85
C TRP A 88 -16.05 5.26 -17.16
N PHE A 89 -14.71 5.30 -17.11
CA PHE A 89 -13.87 5.35 -18.31
C PHE A 89 -13.41 3.98 -18.83
N PHE A 90 -13.32 2.96 -17.97
CA PHE A 90 -12.83 1.62 -18.35
C PHE A 90 -13.87 0.53 -18.23
N GLY A 91 -15.09 0.88 -17.82
CA GLY A 91 -16.21 -0.05 -17.72
C GLY A 91 -16.22 -0.93 -16.46
N TYR A 92 -17.15 -1.88 -16.46
CA TYR A 92 -17.47 -2.72 -15.31
C TYR A 92 -16.36 -3.74 -14.94
N GLY A 93 -15.44 -4.00 -15.85
CA GLY A 93 -14.32 -4.92 -15.59
C GLY A 93 -13.52 -4.55 -14.35
N SER A 94 -13.25 -3.24 -14.13
CA SER A 94 -12.56 -2.75 -12.92
C SER A 94 -13.30 -3.12 -11.64
N LEU A 95 -14.64 -3.02 -11.63
CA LEU A 95 -15.46 -3.39 -10.48
C LEU A 95 -15.39 -4.89 -10.19
N ILE A 96 -15.43 -5.73 -11.24
CA ILE A 96 -15.32 -7.18 -11.11
C ILE A 96 -13.95 -7.56 -10.56
N GLN A 97 -12.87 -6.94 -11.05
CA GLN A 97 -11.51 -7.18 -10.55
C GLN A 97 -11.37 -6.81 -9.07
N VAL A 98 -11.87 -5.64 -8.67
CA VAL A 98 -11.87 -5.23 -7.26
C VAL A 98 -12.67 -6.20 -6.39
N ALA A 99 -13.84 -6.64 -6.83
CA ALA A 99 -14.66 -7.61 -6.09
C ALA A 99 -13.93 -8.95 -5.91
N LEU A 100 -13.33 -9.48 -6.99
CA LEU A 100 -12.54 -10.73 -6.94
C LEU A 100 -11.31 -10.58 -6.02
N ALA A 101 -10.60 -9.45 -6.10
CA ALA A 101 -9.44 -9.17 -5.24
C ALA A 101 -9.84 -9.13 -3.76
N VAL A 102 -10.91 -8.42 -3.43
CA VAL A 102 -11.39 -8.30 -2.04
C VAL A 102 -11.83 -9.67 -1.49
N VAL A 103 -12.62 -10.43 -2.26
CA VAL A 103 -13.05 -11.78 -1.86
C VAL A 103 -11.83 -12.68 -1.64
N THR A 104 -10.90 -12.70 -2.59
CA THR A 104 -9.68 -13.51 -2.48
C THR A 104 -8.83 -13.08 -1.29
N ALA A 105 -8.68 -11.78 -1.04
CA ALA A 105 -7.90 -11.26 0.08
C ALA A 105 -8.47 -11.72 1.43
N VAL A 106 -9.80 -11.60 1.60
CA VAL A 106 -10.48 -12.01 2.84
C VAL A 106 -10.40 -13.52 3.03
N LEU A 107 -10.59 -14.31 1.98
CA LEU A 107 -10.50 -15.77 2.03
C LEU A 107 -9.06 -16.22 2.34
N ALA A 108 -8.06 -15.66 1.66
CA ALA A 108 -6.66 -15.99 1.88
C ALA A 108 -6.21 -15.65 3.30
N GLU A 109 -6.56 -14.46 3.81
CA GLU A 109 -6.24 -14.06 5.18
C GLU A 109 -6.97 -14.93 6.20
N GLY A 110 -8.26 -15.20 6.00
CA GLY A 110 -9.05 -16.09 6.84
C GLY A 110 -8.46 -17.51 6.91
N ALA A 111 -8.04 -18.06 5.78
CA ALA A 111 -7.41 -19.39 5.71
C ALA A 111 -6.10 -19.43 6.50
N VAL A 112 -5.20 -18.44 6.30
CA VAL A 112 -3.92 -18.38 7.03
C VAL A 112 -4.14 -18.19 8.54
N LEU A 113 -5.05 -17.32 8.94
CA LEU A 113 -5.38 -17.11 10.36
C LEU A 113 -5.95 -18.37 11.00
N HIS A 114 -6.79 -19.11 10.27
CA HIS A 114 -7.33 -20.40 10.74
C HIS A 114 -6.21 -21.43 10.93
N LEU A 115 -5.31 -21.58 9.95
CA LEU A 115 -4.15 -22.48 10.03
C LEU A 115 -3.23 -22.11 11.21
N ARG A 116 -3.08 -20.81 11.51
CA ARG A 116 -2.30 -20.30 12.64
C ARG A 116 -3.05 -20.36 13.98
N LYS A 117 -4.25 -20.92 14.01
CA LYS A 117 -5.13 -21.01 15.19
C LYS A 117 -5.37 -19.65 15.86
N GLN A 118 -5.47 -18.58 15.07
CA GLN A 118 -5.78 -17.24 15.56
C GLN A 118 -7.27 -16.91 15.39
N PRO A 119 -7.82 -15.98 16.19
CA PRO A 119 -9.22 -15.59 16.10
C PRO A 119 -9.48 -14.85 14.77
N VAL A 120 -10.05 -15.57 13.78
CA VAL A 120 -10.22 -15.09 12.41
C VAL A 120 -11.08 -13.82 12.34
N LEU A 121 -12.27 -13.85 12.96
CA LEU A 121 -13.22 -12.73 12.88
C LEU A 121 -12.66 -11.43 13.49
N ILE A 122 -11.95 -11.53 14.62
CA ILE A 122 -11.39 -10.36 15.32
C ILE A 122 -10.26 -9.72 14.46
N ARG A 123 -9.46 -10.54 13.81
CA ARG A 123 -8.34 -10.07 12.96
C ARG A 123 -8.83 -9.48 11.65
N LEU A 124 -9.82 -10.10 10.99
CA LEU A 124 -10.39 -9.59 9.76
C LEU A 124 -11.13 -8.25 9.93
N GLN A 125 -11.57 -7.92 11.14
CA GLN A 125 -12.25 -6.65 11.43
C GLN A 125 -11.34 -5.41 11.30
N ASP A 126 -10.03 -5.56 11.15
CA ASP A 126 -9.12 -4.44 10.91
C ASP A 126 -9.23 -3.84 9.50
N ASN A 127 -9.93 -4.52 8.57
CA ASN A 127 -10.15 -4.13 7.16
C ASN A 127 -8.86 -4.02 6.32
N SER A 128 -7.73 -4.49 6.82
CA SER A 128 -6.45 -4.38 6.11
C SER A 128 -6.36 -5.31 4.90
N ALA A 129 -6.95 -6.53 4.97
CA ALA A 129 -7.07 -7.42 3.82
C ALA A 129 -7.95 -6.81 2.73
N LEU A 130 -9.08 -6.24 3.12
CA LEU A 130 -10.01 -5.58 2.22
C LEU A 130 -9.33 -4.41 1.49
N LEU A 131 -8.58 -3.58 2.20
CA LEU A 131 -7.81 -2.48 1.59
C LEU A 131 -6.74 -3.01 0.63
N THR A 132 -5.98 -4.05 1.02
CA THR A 132 -4.95 -4.65 0.16
C THR A 132 -5.56 -5.20 -1.14
N GLY A 133 -6.67 -5.94 -1.04
CA GLY A 133 -7.39 -6.45 -2.21
C GLY A 133 -7.92 -5.31 -3.09
N LEU A 134 -8.52 -4.27 -2.50
CA LEU A 134 -9.02 -3.10 -3.22
C LEU A 134 -7.90 -2.38 -3.99
N LEU A 135 -6.77 -2.06 -3.34
CA LEU A 135 -5.65 -1.38 -3.99
C LEU A 135 -5.06 -2.21 -5.14
N LEU A 136 -4.93 -3.53 -4.96
CA LEU A 136 -4.44 -4.40 -6.02
C LEU A 136 -5.47 -4.50 -7.18
N GLY A 137 -6.75 -4.67 -6.87
CA GLY A 137 -7.81 -4.76 -7.88
C GLY A 137 -7.94 -3.51 -8.74
N ILE A 138 -7.77 -2.31 -8.15
CA ILE A 138 -7.73 -1.04 -8.88
C ILE A 138 -6.50 -0.94 -9.79
N SER A 139 -5.38 -1.53 -9.39
CA SER A 139 -4.11 -1.41 -10.10
C SER A 139 -4.01 -2.35 -11.32
N LEU A 140 -4.88 -3.36 -11.44
CA LEU A 140 -4.86 -4.33 -12.52
C LEU A 140 -5.65 -3.87 -13.75
N PRO A 141 -5.30 -4.36 -14.96
CA PRO A 141 -6.11 -4.13 -16.15
C PRO A 141 -7.54 -4.63 -15.95
N PRO A 142 -8.57 -3.87 -16.39
CA PRO A 142 -9.99 -4.18 -16.12
C PRO A 142 -10.45 -5.54 -16.60
N LEU A 143 -9.92 -6.01 -17.73
CA LEU A 143 -10.31 -7.29 -18.35
C LEU A 143 -9.25 -8.39 -18.18
N ALA A 144 -8.36 -8.24 -17.19
CA ALA A 144 -7.40 -9.30 -16.87
C ALA A 144 -8.11 -10.61 -16.47
N PRO A 145 -7.58 -11.80 -16.82
CA PRO A 145 -8.16 -13.09 -16.44
C PRO A 145 -8.30 -13.23 -14.91
N TRP A 146 -9.38 -13.85 -14.46
CA TRP A 146 -9.71 -14.00 -13.03
C TRP A 146 -8.60 -14.66 -12.20
N TRP A 147 -7.89 -15.62 -12.80
CA TRP A 147 -6.81 -16.33 -12.08
C TRP A 147 -5.62 -15.43 -11.74
N MET A 148 -5.38 -14.37 -12.52
CA MET A 148 -4.31 -13.42 -12.22
C MET A 148 -4.57 -12.66 -10.92
N ILE A 149 -5.79 -12.10 -10.77
CA ILE A 149 -6.12 -11.35 -9.55
C ILE A 149 -6.11 -12.26 -8.33
N VAL A 150 -6.58 -13.51 -8.48
CA VAL A 150 -6.56 -14.51 -7.42
C VAL A 150 -5.12 -14.83 -7.00
N LEU A 151 -4.24 -15.10 -7.97
CA LEU A 151 -2.82 -15.42 -7.71
C LEU A 151 -2.09 -14.24 -7.07
N GLY A 152 -2.21 -13.04 -7.64
CA GLY A 152 -1.55 -11.84 -7.12
C GLY A 152 -2.03 -11.46 -5.73
N THR A 153 -3.34 -11.54 -5.48
CA THR A 153 -3.91 -11.24 -4.17
C THR A 153 -3.53 -12.29 -3.13
N ALA A 154 -3.55 -13.55 -3.48
CA ALA A 154 -3.10 -14.63 -2.60
C ALA A 154 -1.63 -14.43 -2.23
N PHE A 155 -0.76 -14.11 -3.20
CA PHE A 155 0.65 -13.82 -2.95
C PHE A 155 0.82 -12.60 -2.04
N ALA A 156 0.11 -11.50 -2.29
CA ALA A 156 0.13 -10.30 -1.48
C ALA A 156 -0.25 -10.57 -0.01
N ILE A 157 -1.31 -11.34 0.22
CA ILE A 157 -1.80 -11.63 1.57
C ILE A 157 -0.95 -12.71 2.26
N ILE A 158 -0.69 -13.84 1.61
CA ILE A 158 -0.01 -14.97 2.24
C ILE A 158 1.47 -14.65 2.45
N ILE A 159 2.16 -14.26 1.38
CA ILE A 159 3.61 -14.07 1.40
C ILE A 159 3.99 -12.68 1.94
N ALA A 160 3.48 -11.60 1.32
CA ALA A 160 3.95 -10.26 1.67
C ALA A 160 3.41 -9.74 3.00
N LYS A 161 2.25 -10.25 3.49
CA LYS A 161 1.64 -9.81 4.75
C LYS A 161 1.74 -10.86 5.85
N GLN A 162 1.15 -12.04 5.65
CA GLN A 162 0.95 -13.02 6.71
C GLN A 162 2.22 -13.80 7.08
N LEU A 163 3.12 -14.04 6.12
CA LEU A 163 4.40 -14.71 6.40
C LEU A 163 5.26 -13.92 7.40
N TYR A 164 5.23 -12.59 7.33
CA TYR A 164 5.94 -11.71 8.27
C TYR A 164 5.24 -11.52 9.62
N GLY A 165 4.02 -12.00 9.80
CA GLY A 165 3.31 -11.92 11.09
C GLY A 165 1.96 -11.19 11.02
N GLY A 166 1.57 -10.65 9.87
CA GLY A 166 0.33 -9.91 9.64
C GLY A 166 0.52 -8.40 9.67
N LEU A 167 -0.57 -7.68 9.90
CA LEU A 167 -0.57 -6.22 9.89
C LEU A 167 0.45 -5.64 10.89
N GLY A 168 1.27 -4.72 10.42
CA GLY A 168 2.28 -4.01 11.23
C GLY A 168 3.65 -4.68 11.26
N GLN A 169 3.83 -5.86 10.64
CA GLN A 169 5.10 -6.58 10.58
C GLN A 169 5.66 -6.69 9.15
N ASN A 170 4.90 -6.29 8.15
CA ASN A 170 5.30 -6.37 6.74
C ASN A 170 6.30 -5.26 6.39
N PRO A 171 7.49 -5.61 5.85
CA PRO A 171 8.48 -4.61 5.43
C PRO A 171 8.10 -3.91 4.13
N PHE A 172 7.26 -4.52 3.31
CA PHE A 172 6.81 -4.03 2.01
C PHE A 172 5.30 -3.80 2.00
N ASN A 173 4.85 -2.91 1.12
CA ASN A 173 3.42 -2.78 0.84
C ASN A 173 2.90 -4.05 0.15
N PRO A 174 1.95 -4.80 0.75
CA PRO A 174 1.55 -6.11 0.24
C PRO A 174 0.88 -6.03 -1.13
N ALA A 175 0.07 -5.00 -1.41
CA ALA A 175 -0.58 -4.83 -2.70
C ALA A 175 0.45 -4.63 -3.82
N MET A 176 1.49 -3.85 -3.55
CA MET A 176 2.56 -3.62 -4.53
C MET A 176 3.43 -4.84 -4.76
N VAL A 177 3.68 -5.66 -3.74
CA VAL A 177 4.36 -6.95 -3.92
C VAL A 177 3.55 -7.85 -4.85
N GLY A 178 2.24 -8.00 -4.61
CA GLY A 178 1.36 -8.78 -5.49
C GLY A 178 1.35 -8.25 -6.93
N TYR A 179 1.26 -6.92 -7.09
CA TYR A 179 1.31 -6.28 -8.41
C TYR A 179 2.62 -6.56 -9.15
N VAL A 180 3.77 -6.39 -8.49
CA VAL A 180 5.09 -6.61 -9.11
C VAL A 180 5.31 -8.06 -9.47
N VAL A 181 4.88 -9.01 -8.63
CA VAL A 181 4.95 -10.44 -8.95
C VAL A 181 4.16 -10.75 -10.22
N LEU A 182 2.95 -10.22 -10.36
CA LEU A 182 2.15 -10.39 -11.58
C LEU A 182 2.80 -9.73 -12.78
N LEU A 183 3.35 -8.52 -12.62
CA LEU A 183 3.97 -7.78 -13.71
C LEU A 183 5.23 -8.47 -14.25
N ILE A 184 6.01 -9.10 -13.38
CA ILE A 184 7.20 -9.86 -13.78
C ILE A 184 6.80 -11.20 -14.41
N SER A 185 5.80 -11.89 -13.85
CA SER A 185 5.40 -13.23 -14.30
C SER A 185 4.53 -13.21 -15.55
N PHE A 186 3.68 -12.19 -15.70
CA PHE A 186 2.69 -12.07 -16.78
C PHE A 186 2.68 -10.67 -17.40
N PRO A 187 3.81 -10.20 -17.98
CA PRO A 187 3.94 -8.82 -18.45
C PRO A 187 2.93 -8.48 -19.55
N VAL A 188 2.65 -9.41 -20.47
CA VAL A 188 1.72 -9.17 -21.59
C VAL A 188 0.31 -8.84 -21.07
N GLN A 189 -0.22 -9.66 -20.17
CA GLN A 189 -1.55 -9.47 -19.62
C GLN A 189 -1.62 -8.21 -18.73
N MET A 190 -0.55 -7.89 -18.02
CA MET A 190 -0.49 -6.71 -17.13
C MET A 190 -0.41 -5.39 -17.89
N THR A 191 0.05 -5.41 -19.14
CA THR A 191 0.12 -4.22 -20.01
C THR A 191 -1.06 -4.12 -20.97
N SER A 192 -1.92 -5.13 -21.05
CA SER A 192 -3.08 -5.17 -21.96
C SER A 192 -4.24 -4.34 -21.43
N TRP A 193 -4.11 -3.02 -21.52
CA TRP A 193 -5.19 -2.10 -21.18
C TRP A 193 -6.02 -1.80 -22.44
N LEU A 194 -7.35 -1.76 -22.30
CA LEU A 194 -8.20 -1.22 -23.35
C LEU A 194 -8.17 0.33 -23.32
N PRO A 195 -8.40 0.98 -24.48
CA PRO A 195 -8.58 2.42 -24.50
C PRO A 195 -9.82 2.82 -23.67
N PRO A 196 -9.88 4.05 -23.14
CA PRO A 196 -11.05 4.53 -22.43
C PRO A 196 -12.31 4.50 -23.30
N LEU A 197 -13.48 4.26 -22.68
CA LEU A 197 -14.78 4.13 -23.37
C LEU A 197 -15.07 5.19 -24.46
N PRO A 198 -14.75 6.49 -24.29
CA PRO A 198 -14.93 7.49 -25.35
C PRO A 198 -14.12 7.23 -26.62
N LEU A 199 -13.07 6.45 -26.53
CA LEU A 199 -12.21 6.07 -27.66
C LEU A 199 -12.53 4.65 -28.18
N GLN A 200 -13.47 3.93 -27.57
CA GLN A 200 -13.90 2.60 -28.00
C GLN A 200 -15.03 2.71 -29.02
N GLY A 201 -14.92 1.98 -30.11
CA GLY A 201 -16.00 1.89 -31.12
C GLY A 201 -17.23 1.14 -30.60
N THR A 202 -17.03 0.06 -29.85
CA THR A 202 -18.08 -0.75 -29.22
C THR A 202 -17.78 -0.88 -27.73
N PRO A 203 -18.58 -0.30 -26.82
CA PRO A 203 -18.36 -0.39 -25.39
C PRO A 203 -18.63 -1.83 -24.91
N VAL A 204 -17.70 -2.38 -24.10
CA VAL A 204 -17.84 -3.70 -23.51
C VAL A 204 -18.86 -3.65 -22.36
N GLY A 205 -19.96 -4.37 -22.50
CA GLY A 205 -21.01 -4.47 -21.49
C GLY A 205 -20.60 -5.23 -20.23
N PHE A 206 -21.48 -5.22 -19.22
CA PHE A 206 -21.21 -5.96 -17.97
C PHE A 206 -21.06 -7.47 -18.19
N TYR A 207 -21.96 -8.07 -18.95
CA TYR A 207 -21.94 -9.51 -19.23
C TYR A 207 -20.74 -9.92 -20.10
N ASP A 208 -20.35 -9.08 -21.07
CA ASP A 208 -19.15 -9.32 -21.87
C ASP A 208 -17.89 -9.20 -21.01
N SER A 209 -17.81 -8.19 -20.11
CA SER A 209 -16.71 -8.08 -19.17
C SER A 209 -16.58 -9.31 -18.28
N LEU A 210 -17.72 -9.83 -17.78
CA LEU A 210 -17.74 -11.03 -16.96
C LEU A 210 -17.27 -12.25 -17.77
N SER A 211 -17.79 -12.41 -18.99
CA SER A 211 -17.42 -13.51 -19.89
C SER A 211 -15.93 -13.49 -20.21
N ILE A 212 -15.37 -12.33 -20.59
CA ILE A 212 -13.93 -12.18 -20.89
C ILE A 212 -13.07 -12.53 -19.68
N ILE A 213 -13.41 -12.03 -18.50
CA ILE A 213 -12.62 -12.27 -17.28
C ILE A 213 -12.57 -13.75 -16.94
N PHE A 214 -13.68 -14.51 -17.10
CA PHE A 214 -13.75 -15.91 -16.70
C PHE A 214 -13.46 -16.91 -17.83
N SER A 215 -13.87 -16.63 -19.06
CA SER A 215 -13.72 -17.56 -20.20
C SER A 215 -12.71 -17.09 -21.27
N GLY A 216 -12.28 -15.81 -21.22
CA GLY A 216 -11.40 -15.23 -22.23
C GLY A 216 -12.08 -14.73 -23.49
N LEU A 217 -13.38 -14.98 -23.66
CA LEU A 217 -14.18 -14.65 -24.85
C LEU A 217 -15.39 -13.78 -24.49
N THR A 218 -15.78 -12.89 -25.39
CA THR A 218 -17.07 -12.18 -25.31
C THR A 218 -18.24 -13.14 -25.57
N GLN A 219 -19.48 -12.71 -25.32
CA GLN A 219 -20.66 -13.48 -25.70
C GLN A 219 -20.77 -13.67 -27.22
N SER A 220 -20.21 -12.74 -28.00
CA SER A 220 -20.13 -12.87 -29.47
C SER A 220 -18.96 -13.75 -29.95
N GLY A 221 -18.15 -14.31 -29.05
CA GLY A 221 -17.03 -15.20 -29.37
C GLY A 221 -15.73 -14.43 -29.74
N ALA A 222 -15.69 -13.12 -29.59
CA ALA A 222 -14.48 -12.33 -29.83
C ALA A 222 -13.49 -12.44 -28.65
N ASP A 223 -12.23 -12.67 -28.94
CA ASP A 223 -11.14 -12.63 -27.96
C ASP A 223 -10.72 -11.18 -27.64
N ILE A 224 -10.04 -10.99 -26.52
CA ILE A 224 -9.53 -9.69 -26.08
C ILE A 224 -8.60 -9.05 -27.15
N HIS A 225 -7.83 -9.87 -27.87
CA HIS A 225 -6.99 -9.41 -28.99
C HIS A 225 -7.80 -8.93 -30.18
N GLN A 226 -8.94 -9.54 -30.48
CA GLN A 226 -9.82 -9.09 -31.55
C GLN A 226 -10.53 -7.78 -31.19
N LEU A 227 -10.91 -7.61 -29.92
CA LEU A 227 -11.40 -6.32 -29.42
C LEU A 227 -10.34 -5.25 -29.55
N GLN A 228 -9.11 -5.61 -29.35
CA GLN A 228 -7.96 -4.75 -29.51
C GLN A 228 -7.72 -4.34 -30.97
N ILE A 229 -7.76 -5.23 -31.92
CA ILE A 229 -7.53 -4.98 -33.36
C ILE A 229 -8.69 -4.18 -33.99
N GLY A 230 -9.90 -4.28 -33.44
CA GLY A 230 -11.09 -3.55 -33.93
C GLY A 230 -11.04 -2.03 -33.76
N PHE A 231 -10.01 -1.49 -33.14
CA PHE A 231 -9.81 -0.06 -32.92
C PHE A 231 -8.71 0.46 -33.84
N ASP A 232 -9.05 0.71 -35.11
CA ASP A 232 -8.13 1.21 -36.14
C ASP A 232 -7.31 2.42 -35.65
N GLY A 233 -5.98 2.25 -35.63
CA GLY A 233 -5.01 3.32 -35.42
C GLY A 233 -4.83 3.86 -34.00
N ILE A 234 -5.57 3.37 -33.00
CA ILE A 234 -5.39 3.76 -31.60
C ILE A 234 -4.51 2.71 -30.92
N SER A 235 -3.33 3.13 -30.51
CA SER A 235 -2.47 2.30 -29.65
C SER A 235 -3.19 1.97 -28.36
N GLN A 236 -3.26 0.69 -28.03
CA GLN A 236 -4.02 0.12 -26.90
C GLN A 236 -3.24 0.15 -25.60
N ALA A 237 -2.24 0.96 -25.55
CA ALA A 237 -1.39 1.17 -24.42
C ALA A 237 -1.95 2.27 -23.50
N THR A 238 -1.54 2.27 -22.26
CA THR A 238 -1.74 3.44 -21.40
C THR A 238 -1.03 4.66 -22.03
N PRO A 239 -1.43 5.91 -21.72
CA PRO A 239 -0.74 7.10 -22.27
C PRO A 239 0.77 7.07 -22.08
N LEU A 240 1.24 6.55 -20.93
CA LEU A 240 2.68 6.43 -20.64
C LEU A 240 3.37 5.38 -21.52
N ASP A 241 2.72 4.26 -21.80
CA ASP A 241 3.24 3.20 -22.63
C ASP A 241 3.24 3.62 -24.11
N ASN A 242 2.15 4.23 -24.57
CA ASN A 242 2.06 4.82 -25.89
C ASN A 242 3.16 5.84 -26.12
N PHE A 243 3.32 6.81 -25.21
CA PHE A 243 4.37 7.82 -25.33
C PHE A 243 5.76 7.18 -25.46
N LYS A 244 6.06 6.21 -24.58
CA LYS A 244 7.35 5.53 -24.55
C LYS A 244 7.64 4.72 -25.82
N THR A 245 6.63 4.03 -26.33
CA THR A 245 6.75 3.20 -27.53
C THR A 245 6.84 4.07 -28.79
N ALA A 246 5.98 5.09 -28.89
CA ALA A 246 5.93 5.99 -30.02
C ALA A 246 7.19 6.88 -30.13
N LEU A 247 7.84 7.22 -29.02
CA LEU A 247 9.07 8.02 -28.98
C LEU A 247 10.23 7.37 -29.75
N ARG A 248 10.16 6.05 -29.99
CA ARG A 248 11.16 5.35 -30.81
C ARG A 248 11.06 5.64 -32.32
N SER A 249 9.90 6.09 -32.77
CA SER A 249 9.59 6.24 -34.20
C SER A 249 9.03 7.61 -34.60
N GLN A 250 8.55 8.40 -33.65
CA GLN A 250 7.87 9.67 -33.91
C GLN A 250 8.37 10.77 -32.97
N PRO A 251 8.40 12.04 -33.44
CA PRO A 251 8.71 13.18 -32.58
C PRO A 251 7.59 13.45 -31.57
N VAL A 252 7.96 14.06 -30.43
CA VAL A 252 7.05 14.30 -29.30
C VAL A 252 5.80 15.10 -29.72
N GLU A 253 5.94 16.08 -30.61
CA GLU A 253 4.83 16.90 -31.09
C GLU A 253 3.75 16.07 -31.80
N GLN A 254 4.15 15.09 -32.61
CA GLN A 254 3.20 14.19 -33.30
C GLN A 254 2.56 13.20 -32.32
N ILE A 255 3.32 12.71 -31.34
CA ILE A 255 2.80 11.81 -30.31
C ILE A 255 1.70 12.50 -29.51
N LEU A 256 1.92 13.73 -29.07
CA LEU A 256 0.95 14.50 -28.27
C LEU A 256 -0.33 14.89 -29.06
N GLN A 257 -0.32 14.84 -30.38
CA GLN A 257 -1.50 15.04 -31.23
C GLN A 257 -2.40 13.80 -31.34
N GLN A 258 -1.94 12.63 -30.90
CA GLN A 258 -2.74 11.41 -30.95
C GLN A 258 -4.00 11.53 -30.05
N PRO A 259 -5.13 10.90 -30.43
CA PRO A 259 -6.39 11.02 -29.69
C PRO A 259 -6.31 10.65 -28.19
N ILE A 260 -5.41 9.72 -27.85
CA ILE A 260 -5.22 9.29 -26.46
C ILE A 260 -4.72 10.42 -25.53
N PHE A 261 -4.03 11.42 -26.08
CA PHE A 261 -3.52 12.61 -25.36
C PHE A 261 -4.46 13.81 -25.46
N GLY A 262 -5.66 13.66 -26.03
CA GLY A 262 -6.64 14.73 -26.20
C GLY A 262 -7.30 15.23 -24.90
N GLY A 263 -6.78 14.87 -23.74
CA GLY A 263 -7.18 15.44 -22.46
C GLY A 263 -6.51 16.80 -22.19
N GLU A 264 -7.09 17.61 -21.30
CA GLU A 264 -6.56 18.93 -20.96
C GLU A 264 -5.25 18.88 -20.15
N LEU A 265 -5.09 17.89 -19.27
CA LEU A 265 -3.92 17.72 -18.39
C LEU A 265 -3.06 16.53 -18.79
N ALA A 266 -3.67 15.47 -19.30
CA ALA A 266 -3.03 14.20 -19.64
C ALA A 266 -3.92 13.40 -20.58
N GLY A 267 -3.71 12.09 -20.71
CA GLY A 267 -4.54 11.22 -21.55
C GLY A 267 -6.01 11.18 -21.13
N ILE A 268 -6.90 11.05 -22.12
CA ILE A 268 -8.35 10.94 -21.95
C ILE A 268 -8.66 9.82 -20.94
N GLY A 269 -9.56 10.12 -19.99
CA GLY A 269 -9.94 9.19 -18.92
C GLY A 269 -8.93 9.14 -17.77
N TRP A 270 -7.64 9.03 -18.03
CA TRP A 270 -6.61 8.92 -17.00
C TRP A 270 -6.50 10.16 -16.12
N GLN A 271 -6.67 11.35 -16.69
CA GLN A 271 -6.69 12.59 -15.92
C GLN A 271 -7.80 12.60 -14.88
N TRP A 272 -9.02 12.15 -15.22
CA TRP A 272 -10.16 12.13 -14.31
C TRP A 272 -10.00 11.09 -13.19
N ILE A 273 -9.40 9.94 -13.50
CA ILE A 273 -9.06 8.91 -12.51
C ILE A 273 -8.06 9.48 -11.50
N ASN A 274 -6.99 10.12 -11.99
CA ASN A 274 -6.01 10.74 -11.11
C ASN A 274 -6.60 11.90 -10.30
N LEU A 275 -7.48 12.73 -10.88
CA LEU A 275 -8.22 13.76 -10.14
C LEU A 275 -9.15 13.16 -9.08
N GLY A 276 -9.80 12.03 -9.36
CA GLY A 276 -10.60 11.31 -8.39
C GLY A 276 -9.77 10.80 -7.20
N PHE A 277 -8.59 10.21 -7.45
CA PHE A 277 -7.67 9.82 -6.39
C PHE A 277 -7.05 11.01 -5.66
N LEU A 278 -6.78 12.12 -6.35
CA LEU A 278 -6.35 13.36 -5.72
C LEU A 278 -7.42 13.89 -4.75
N ALA A 279 -8.69 13.94 -5.16
CA ALA A 279 -9.78 14.35 -4.30
C ALA A 279 -9.91 13.46 -3.05
N GLY A 280 -9.79 12.13 -3.22
CA GLY A 280 -9.73 11.19 -2.10
C GLY A 280 -8.51 11.41 -1.20
N GLY A 281 -7.34 11.67 -1.79
CA GLY A 281 -6.11 11.99 -1.07
C GLY A 281 -6.22 13.29 -0.25
N LEU A 282 -6.81 14.32 -0.79
CA LEU A 282 -7.09 15.59 -0.08
C LEU A 282 -8.06 15.37 1.09
N LEU A 283 -9.06 14.51 0.93
CA LEU A 283 -9.95 14.12 2.03
C LEU A 283 -9.17 13.41 3.15
N LEU A 284 -8.21 12.52 2.83
CA LEU A 284 -7.36 11.89 3.84
C LEU A 284 -6.46 12.89 4.58
N LEU A 285 -5.92 13.88 3.87
CA LEU A 285 -5.14 14.96 4.48
C LEU A 285 -6.02 15.83 5.39
N TRP A 286 -7.20 16.23 4.92
CA TRP A 286 -8.14 17.03 5.71
C TRP A 286 -8.56 16.29 6.99
N ARG A 287 -8.84 15.01 6.89
CA ARG A 287 -9.15 14.16 8.03
C ARG A 287 -7.93 13.79 8.87
N LYS A 288 -6.73 14.24 8.52
CA LYS A 288 -5.45 13.92 9.20
C LYS A 288 -5.24 12.40 9.36
N ALA A 289 -5.67 11.63 8.36
CA ALA A 289 -5.41 10.20 8.31
C ALA A 289 -4.00 9.90 7.80
N ILE A 290 -3.51 10.72 6.89
CA ILE A 290 -2.15 10.69 6.35
C ILE A 290 -1.43 12.00 6.59
N HIS A 291 -0.10 11.96 6.55
CA HIS A 291 0.74 13.16 6.64
C HIS A 291 1.10 13.69 5.25
N TRP A 292 1.08 15.00 5.06
CA TRP A 292 1.36 15.68 3.80
C TRP A 292 2.79 15.47 3.26
N HIS A 293 3.74 15.12 4.13
CA HIS A 293 5.16 15.03 3.79
C HIS A 293 5.43 14.07 2.61
N ILE A 294 4.88 12.86 2.66
CA ILE A 294 5.11 11.84 1.61
C ILE A 294 4.46 12.25 0.28
N PRO A 295 3.15 12.55 0.20
CA PRO A 295 2.51 12.90 -1.07
C PRO A 295 3.15 14.12 -1.72
N VAL A 296 3.40 15.17 -0.95
CA VAL A 296 3.96 16.41 -1.49
C VAL A 296 5.39 16.22 -1.98
N SER A 297 6.26 15.56 -1.21
CA SER A 297 7.64 15.32 -1.63
C SER A 297 7.73 14.38 -2.84
N PHE A 298 6.85 13.36 -2.93
CA PHE A 298 6.76 12.49 -4.09
C PHE A 298 6.37 13.27 -5.35
N LEU A 299 5.27 14.02 -5.30
CA LEU A 299 4.77 14.77 -6.45
C LEU A 299 5.75 15.86 -6.88
N LEU A 300 6.35 16.58 -5.93
CA LEU A 300 7.35 17.62 -6.24
C LEU A 300 8.61 17.03 -6.86
N ALA A 301 9.12 15.90 -6.35
CA ALA A 301 10.30 15.26 -6.91
C ALA A 301 10.04 14.71 -8.32
N LEU A 302 8.89 14.07 -8.55
CA LEU A 302 8.47 13.60 -9.87
C LEU A 302 8.31 14.76 -10.86
N ALA A 303 7.59 15.81 -10.46
CA ALA A 303 7.38 17.00 -11.28
C ALA A 303 8.68 17.72 -11.58
N GLY A 304 9.56 17.84 -10.58
CA GLY A 304 10.87 18.47 -10.73
C GLY A 304 11.77 17.74 -11.71
N CYS A 305 11.90 16.41 -11.57
CA CYS A 305 12.67 15.61 -12.52
C CYS A 305 12.09 15.70 -13.94
N ALA A 306 10.76 15.59 -14.08
CA ALA A 306 10.10 15.69 -15.37
C ALA A 306 10.25 17.09 -15.99
N ALA A 307 10.15 18.16 -15.20
CA ALA A 307 10.32 19.53 -15.67
C ALA A 307 11.76 19.81 -16.11
N ILE A 308 12.75 19.38 -15.33
CA ILE A 308 14.17 19.56 -15.65
C ILE A 308 14.48 18.84 -16.98
N SER A 309 14.07 17.57 -17.12
CA SER A 309 14.32 16.81 -18.33
C SER A 309 13.61 17.40 -19.56
N TRP A 310 12.36 17.86 -19.37
CA TRP A 310 11.60 18.50 -20.45
C TRP A 310 12.20 19.85 -20.89
N VAL A 311 12.71 20.66 -19.98
CA VAL A 311 13.39 21.93 -20.31
C VAL A 311 14.71 21.68 -21.04
N ILE A 312 15.46 20.64 -20.65
CA ILE A 312 16.75 20.31 -21.30
C ILE A 312 16.54 19.76 -22.72
N ALA A 313 15.54 18.89 -22.91
CA ALA A 313 15.31 18.24 -24.21
C ALA A 313 13.79 18.02 -24.45
N PRO A 314 13.04 19.06 -24.84
CA PRO A 314 11.58 18.99 -25.00
C PRO A 314 11.14 18.02 -26.07
N HIS A 315 12.00 17.73 -27.07
CA HIS A 315 11.71 16.78 -28.14
C HIS A 315 11.94 15.31 -27.74
N SER A 316 12.48 15.04 -26.53
CA SER A 316 12.85 13.69 -26.07
C SER A 316 12.11 13.26 -24.82
N PHE A 317 11.49 14.17 -24.09
CA PHE A 317 10.83 13.88 -22.82
C PHE A 317 9.38 14.34 -22.80
N ALA A 318 8.56 13.61 -22.02
CA ALA A 318 7.16 13.95 -21.81
C ALA A 318 7.01 15.20 -20.93
N PRO A 319 5.98 16.01 -21.15
CA PRO A 319 5.70 17.16 -20.30
C PRO A 319 5.35 16.71 -18.86
N PRO A 320 5.66 17.53 -17.82
CA PRO A 320 5.46 17.17 -16.42
C PRO A 320 4.01 16.79 -16.07
N MET A 321 3.02 17.44 -16.71
CA MET A 321 1.62 17.17 -16.48
C MET A 321 1.23 15.73 -16.88
N LEU A 322 1.81 15.21 -17.95
CA LEU A 322 1.61 13.81 -18.35
C LEU A 322 2.09 12.85 -17.26
N HIS A 323 3.24 13.10 -16.65
CA HIS A 323 3.74 12.28 -15.55
C HIS A 323 2.88 12.35 -14.29
N LEU A 324 2.30 13.53 -13.97
CA LEU A 324 1.50 13.73 -12.76
C LEU A 324 0.09 13.15 -12.88
N PHE A 325 -0.54 13.28 -14.05
CA PHE A 325 -1.96 12.91 -14.24
C PHE A 325 -2.15 11.66 -15.09
N SER A 326 -1.09 10.89 -15.36
CA SER A 326 -1.17 9.58 -16.02
C SER A 326 -0.68 8.46 -15.11
N GLY A 327 -1.10 7.24 -15.41
CA GLY A 327 -0.77 6.04 -14.63
C GLY A 327 -1.29 6.12 -13.21
N ALA A 328 -0.61 5.47 -12.29
CA ALA A 328 -0.99 5.36 -10.88
C ALA A 328 -0.38 6.45 -10.00
N THR A 329 -0.05 7.64 -10.52
CA THR A 329 0.70 8.66 -9.76
C THR A 329 -0.05 9.12 -8.52
N MET A 330 -1.32 9.55 -8.64
CA MET A 330 -2.07 10.04 -7.49
C MET A 330 -2.47 8.90 -6.54
N LEU A 331 -2.82 7.73 -7.07
CA LEU A 331 -3.03 6.53 -6.25
C LEU A 331 -1.75 6.18 -5.47
N GLY A 332 -0.60 6.21 -6.13
CA GLY A 332 0.71 5.96 -5.53
C GLY A 332 1.07 6.95 -4.42
N ALA A 333 0.89 8.24 -4.68
CA ALA A 333 1.27 9.31 -3.77
C ALA A 333 0.44 9.34 -2.47
N PHE A 334 -0.88 9.13 -2.58
CA PHE A 334 -1.79 9.32 -1.45
C PHE A 334 -2.24 8.03 -0.76
N PHE A 335 -2.24 6.89 -1.44
CA PHE A 335 -2.79 5.65 -0.91
C PHE A 335 -1.75 4.53 -0.74
N ILE A 336 -0.75 4.47 -1.63
CA ILE A 336 0.24 3.39 -1.61
C ILE A 336 1.48 3.79 -0.81
N ALA A 337 2.10 4.94 -1.13
CA ALA A 337 3.33 5.39 -0.46
C ALA A 337 3.10 5.85 0.98
N THR A 338 1.86 6.14 1.35
CA THR A 338 1.47 6.55 2.70
C THR A 338 1.07 5.39 3.61
N ASP A 339 1.32 4.14 3.20
CA ASP A 339 1.07 2.97 4.06
C ASP A 339 1.81 3.14 5.40
N PRO A 340 1.09 3.13 6.54
CA PRO A 340 1.67 3.44 7.84
C PRO A 340 2.68 2.39 8.32
N VAL A 341 2.70 1.21 7.71
CA VAL A 341 3.57 0.10 8.12
C VAL A 341 4.90 0.11 7.40
N SER A 342 4.88 0.30 6.09
CA SER A 342 6.07 0.19 5.23
C SER A 342 6.75 1.53 4.92
N ALA A 343 6.12 2.67 5.26
CA ALA A 343 6.69 4.00 5.04
C ALA A 343 7.58 4.46 6.20
N SER A 344 8.47 5.45 5.93
CA SER A 344 9.30 6.09 6.95
C SER A 344 8.49 6.76 8.06
N THR A 345 8.98 6.65 9.30
CA THR A 345 8.27 7.09 10.51
C THR A 345 8.57 8.55 10.87
N THR A 346 9.81 9.02 10.62
CA THR A 346 10.25 10.36 11.01
C THR A 346 9.77 11.45 10.03
N PRO A 347 9.49 12.69 10.45
CA PRO A 347 9.05 13.74 9.51
C PRO A 347 10.07 14.03 8.40
N ARG A 348 11.36 14.06 8.73
CA ARG A 348 12.45 14.25 7.74
C ARG A 348 12.57 13.01 6.85
N GLY A 349 12.49 11.81 7.43
CA GLY A 349 12.52 10.56 6.68
C GLY A 349 11.37 10.45 5.69
N ARG A 350 10.17 10.88 6.03
CA ARG A 350 9.02 10.91 5.13
C ARG A 350 9.24 11.79 3.89
N LEU A 351 9.91 12.95 4.06
CA LEU A 351 10.26 13.81 2.93
C LEU A 351 11.28 13.13 2.00
N ILE A 352 12.32 12.51 2.57
CA ILE A 352 13.34 11.79 1.81
C ILE A 352 12.72 10.57 1.11
N PHE A 353 11.90 9.80 1.83
CA PHE A 353 11.22 8.63 1.31
C PHE A 353 10.31 8.98 0.12
N GLY A 354 9.45 10.01 0.26
CA GLY A 354 8.59 10.46 -0.83
C GLY A 354 9.37 10.99 -2.03
N ALA A 355 10.43 11.79 -1.79
CA ALA A 355 11.29 12.29 -2.87
C ALA A 355 12.00 11.14 -3.60
N LEU A 356 12.52 10.15 -2.87
CA LEU A 356 13.13 8.96 -3.46
C LEU A 356 12.16 8.21 -4.37
N ILE A 357 10.90 8.00 -3.93
CA ILE A 357 9.87 7.38 -4.77
C ILE A 357 9.64 8.21 -6.05
N GLY A 358 9.49 9.54 -5.93
CA GLY A 358 9.26 10.41 -7.09
C GLY A 358 10.37 10.33 -8.13
N ILE A 359 11.63 10.35 -7.68
CA ILE A 359 12.80 10.20 -8.55
C ILE A 359 12.82 8.82 -9.21
N LEU A 360 12.59 7.75 -8.45
CA LEU A 360 12.58 6.38 -8.96
C LEU A 360 11.45 6.17 -9.98
N VAL A 361 10.25 6.72 -9.72
CA VAL A 361 9.14 6.65 -10.69
C VAL A 361 9.53 7.31 -12.00
N TRP A 362 10.14 8.50 -11.94
CA TRP A 362 10.61 9.19 -13.14
C TRP A 362 11.66 8.36 -13.90
N LEU A 363 12.67 7.83 -13.19
CA LEU A 363 13.73 7.00 -13.78
C LEU A 363 13.15 5.75 -14.48
N ILE A 364 12.23 5.04 -13.83
CA ILE A 364 11.64 3.82 -14.38
C ILE A 364 10.75 4.14 -15.58
N ARG A 365 9.98 5.22 -15.53
CA ARG A 365 9.14 5.65 -16.65
C ARG A 365 9.96 6.05 -17.87
N VAL A 366 11.09 6.70 -17.68
CA VAL A 366 11.93 7.19 -18.79
C VAL A 366 12.86 6.09 -19.32
N TYR A 367 13.60 5.43 -18.45
CA TYR A 367 14.68 4.51 -18.84
C TYR A 367 14.33 3.03 -18.62
N GLY A 368 13.37 2.72 -17.74
CA GLY A 368 12.99 1.34 -17.42
C GLY A 368 12.23 0.63 -18.54
N GLY A 369 12.03 -0.67 -18.44
CA GLY A 369 11.26 -1.47 -19.40
C GLY A 369 9.74 -1.37 -19.22
N TYR A 370 9.26 -0.85 -18.08
CA TYR A 370 7.86 -0.82 -17.76
C TYR A 370 7.24 0.57 -17.98
N PRO A 371 5.95 0.65 -18.38
CA PRO A 371 5.27 1.92 -18.64
C PRO A 371 5.00 2.73 -17.38
N ASP A 372 4.71 2.07 -16.26
CA ASP A 372 4.57 2.73 -14.96
C ASP A 372 5.49 2.09 -13.91
N GLY A 373 6.17 2.93 -13.16
CA GLY A 373 7.19 2.55 -12.19
C GLY A 373 6.76 2.65 -10.73
N VAL A 374 5.52 3.05 -10.43
CA VAL A 374 5.10 3.36 -9.06
C VAL A 374 5.29 2.18 -8.11
N ALA A 375 4.88 0.98 -8.50
CA ALA A 375 5.00 -0.21 -7.66
C ALA A 375 6.46 -0.57 -7.36
N PHE A 376 7.31 -0.60 -8.38
CA PHE A 376 8.74 -0.86 -8.19
C PHE A 376 9.41 0.22 -7.34
N ALA A 377 9.11 1.50 -7.61
CA ALA A 377 9.67 2.61 -6.87
C ALA A 377 9.32 2.54 -5.37
N VAL A 378 8.07 2.22 -5.05
CA VAL A 378 7.62 2.05 -3.66
C VAL A 378 8.33 0.88 -2.99
N LEU A 379 8.44 -0.28 -3.65
CA LEU A 379 9.15 -1.44 -3.07
C LEU A 379 10.63 -1.16 -2.86
N LEU A 380 11.31 -0.53 -3.82
CA LEU A 380 12.71 -0.13 -3.67
C LEU A 380 12.90 0.89 -2.52
N ALA A 381 12.00 1.87 -2.44
CA ALA A 381 12.03 2.84 -1.34
C ALA A 381 11.76 2.18 0.02
N ASN A 382 10.87 1.17 0.10
CA ASN A 382 10.62 0.41 1.33
C ASN A 382 11.89 -0.30 1.84
N ILE A 383 12.74 -0.81 0.94
CA ILE A 383 14.04 -1.38 1.32
C ILE A 383 14.94 -0.33 1.99
N CYS A 384 14.84 0.93 1.56
CA CYS A 384 15.64 2.02 2.09
C CYS A 384 15.11 2.59 3.41
N VAL A 385 13.87 2.27 3.82
CA VAL A 385 13.23 2.84 5.03
C VAL A 385 14.06 2.64 6.30
N PRO A 386 14.60 1.45 6.61
CA PRO A 386 15.41 1.26 7.81
C PRO A 386 16.65 2.19 7.84
N LEU A 387 17.27 2.39 6.68
CA LEU A 387 18.42 3.30 6.52
C LEU A 387 17.99 4.76 6.70
N ILE A 388 16.91 5.18 6.04
CA ILE A 388 16.36 6.53 6.14
C ILE A 388 16.00 6.85 7.58
N ASP A 389 15.27 5.98 8.26
CA ASP A 389 14.84 6.20 9.64
C ASP A 389 16.02 6.22 10.60
N HIS A 390 17.05 5.39 10.39
CA HIS A 390 18.28 5.41 11.20
C HIS A 390 18.97 6.79 11.17
N TYR A 391 19.14 7.38 10.00
CA TYR A 391 19.81 8.68 9.85
C TYR A 391 18.94 9.90 10.15
N THR A 392 17.62 9.73 10.20
CA THR A 392 16.67 10.83 10.43
C THR A 392 16.05 10.84 11.81
N GLN A 393 16.53 10.00 12.73
CA GLN A 393 16.03 9.95 14.11
C GLN A 393 16.13 11.33 14.78
N PRO A 394 15.08 11.78 15.48
CA PRO A 394 15.12 13.02 16.24
C PRO A 394 16.12 12.86 17.40
N ARG A 395 16.86 13.95 17.70
CA ARG A 395 17.78 13.95 18.83
C ARG A 395 17.01 13.82 20.14
N VAL A 396 17.35 12.81 20.93
CA VAL A 396 16.79 12.64 22.27
C VAL A 396 17.52 13.59 23.22
N TYR A 397 16.75 14.26 24.09
CA TYR A 397 17.29 15.18 25.09
C TYR A 397 18.30 14.44 25.99
N GLY A 398 19.50 15.01 26.16
CA GLY A 398 20.58 14.42 26.99
C GLY A 398 21.54 13.49 26.22
N HIS A 399 21.33 13.19 24.96
CA HIS A 399 22.32 12.45 24.16
C HIS A 399 23.27 13.43 23.47
N ASN A 400 24.48 13.57 24.02
CA ASN A 400 25.61 14.19 23.31
C ASN A 400 25.98 13.23 22.17
N SER A 401 25.76 13.64 20.92
CA SER A 401 26.34 12.95 19.79
C SER A 401 27.86 13.10 19.88
N GLY A 402 28.50 12.10 20.44
CA GLY A 402 29.95 11.99 20.29
C GLY A 402 30.24 12.02 18.78
N ARG A 403 30.90 13.08 18.31
CA ARG A 403 31.56 13.11 17.02
C ARG A 403 32.41 11.85 16.92
N LYS A 404 31.99 10.88 16.09
CA LYS A 404 32.89 9.89 15.49
C LYS A 404 33.16 10.30 14.06
#